data_83100a71bb751f9273ef132ab1a19c9d
#
_entry.id   83100a71bb751f9273ef132ab1a19c9d
#
_cell.length_a   1.000
_cell.length_b   1.000
_cell.length_c   1.000
_cell.angle_alpha   90.00
_cell.angle_beta   90.00
_cell.angle_gamma   90.00
#
_symmetry.space_group_name_H-M   'P 1'
#
loop_
_entity.id
_entity.type
_entity.pdbx_description
1 polymer ?
#
loop_
_entity_poly.entity_id
_entity_poly.type
_entity_poly.pdbx_seq_one_letter_code
_entity_poly.pdbx_strand_id
1 'polypeptide(L)'
;MYIGNDLQVAESGNKIIDDISSSFNGSTTSFALTVGGYAPVPFPINTQQIYISVNGVLQEPDPTGSAGFKLSGSNIVFSSAPANGHAFFGVILSGADYVTVGTEFPAGSATAPSITFGTDSDTGMYSVTAGTMGFTSNGVQTFTLDGDAFRFNDNKKL
;
A
#
# COMPACT_ATOMS: atom_id res chain seq x y z
N MET A 1 -31.78 7.57 -3.44
CA MET A 1 -30.88 7.61 -2.28
C MET A 1 -29.90 6.46 -2.49
N TYR A 2 -28.63 6.76 -2.76
CA TYR A 2 -27.57 5.76 -2.89
C TYR A 2 -27.18 5.30 -1.48
N ILE A 3 -27.38 4.03 -1.18
CA ILE A 3 -26.99 3.39 0.08
C ILE A 3 -25.81 2.45 -0.20
N GLY A 4 -24.75 3.00 -0.75
CA GLY A 4 -23.48 2.29 -0.85
C GLY A 4 -22.48 2.95 0.11
N ASN A 5 -21.50 2.20 0.60
CA ASN A 5 -20.32 2.80 1.18
C ASN A 5 -19.82 3.88 0.23
N ASP A 6 -19.49 5.06 0.74
CA ASP A 6 -18.64 5.98 0.01
C ASP A 6 -17.46 5.16 -0.48
N LEU A 7 -17.35 5.06 -1.80
CA LEU A 7 -16.10 4.65 -2.41
C LEU A 7 -15.08 5.62 -1.82
N GLN A 8 -14.30 5.19 -0.87
CA GLN A 8 -13.08 5.88 -0.53
C GLN A 8 -12.30 5.90 -1.84
N VAL A 9 -12.42 7.02 -2.55
CA VAL A 9 -11.51 7.33 -3.62
C VAL A 9 -10.15 7.27 -2.93
N ALA A 10 -9.43 6.16 -3.12
CA ALA A 10 -8.03 6.14 -2.79
C ALA A 10 -7.49 7.38 -3.48
N GLU A 11 -7.01 8.35 -2.71
CA GLU A 11 -6.39 9.54 -3.25
C GLU A 11 -5.12 9.09 -4.00
N SER A 12 -5.32 8.58 -5.20
CA SER A 12 -4.25 8.23 -6.13
C SER A 12 -3.80 9.49 -6.87
N GLY A 13 -3.75 10.61 -6.15
CA GLY A 13 -3.20 11.86 -6.64
C GLY A 13 -1.68 11.92 -6.47
N ASN A 14 -1.00 12.60 -7.38
CA ASN A 14 0.41 12.96 -7.16
C ASN A 14 0.52 13.72 -5.83
N LYS A 15 1.53 13.37 -5.02
CA LYS A 15 1.78 14.01 -3.73
C LYS A 15 3.02 14.87 -3.83
N ILE A 16 2.92 16.12 -3.39
CA ILE A 16 4.08 17.01 -3.30
C ILE A 16 4.86 16.63 -2.04
N ILE A 17 6.16 16.37 -2.20
CA ILE A 17 7.08 16.09 -1.11
C ILE A 17 7.35 17.40 -0.36
N ASP A 18 7.43 17.35 0.97
CA ASP A 18 7.75 18.50 1.79
C ASP A 18 9.12 19.09 1.42
N ASP A 19 9.22 20.40 1.45
CA ASP A 19 10.46 21.10 1.11
C ASP A 19 11.55 20.82 2.16
N ILE A 20 12.62 20.17 1.73
CA ILE A 20 13.79 19.81 2.54
C ILE A 20 14.98 20.77 2.30
N SER A 21 14.81 21.80 1.49
CA SER A 21 15.90 22.71 1.08
C SER A 21 16.59 23.39 2.25
N SER A 22 15.85 23.68 3.33
CA SER A 22 16.40 24.29 4.55
C SER A 22 17.44 23.41 5.27
N SER A 23 17.44 22.10 4.97
CA SER A 23 18.39 21.13 5.55
C SER A 23 19.61 20.88 4.64
N PHE A 24 19.67 21.50 3.47
CA PHE A 24 20.81 21.39 2.56
C PHE A 24 22.02 22.14 3.10
N ASN A 25 23.16 21.46 3.18
CA ASN A 25 24.36 22.00 3.81
C ASN A 25 25.67 21.63 3.10
N GLY A 26 25.59 20.97 1.92
CA GLY A 26 26.76 20.50 1.17
C GLY A 26 27.44 19.26 1.75
N SER A 27 26.92 18.66 2.81
CA SER A 27 27.51 17.48 3.46
C SER A 27 26.52 16.37 3.72
N THR A 28 25.27 16.70 4.02
CA THR A 28 24.19 15.72 4.27
C THR A 28 23.61 15.24 2.95
N THR A 29 23.48 13.93 2.81
CA THR A 29 22.89 13.30 1.61
C THR A 29 21.54 12.63 1.87
N SER A 30 21.19 12.33 3.12
CA SER A 30 19.99 11.58 3.48
C SER A 30 18.96 12.47 4.17
N PHE A 31 17.74 12.49 3.64
CA PHE A 31 16.63 13.32 4.11
C PHE A 31 15.36 12.49 4.21
N ALA A 32 14.54 12.73 5.23
CA ALA A 32 13.26 12.05 5.38
C ALA A 32 12.33 12.41 4.22
N LEU A 33 11.66 11.39 3.66
CA LEU A 33 10.60 11.57 2.67
C LEU A 33 9.29 11.79 3.42
N THR A 34 8.76 13.01 3.38
CA THR A 34 7.50 13.38 4.03
C THR A 34 6.56 14.12 3.08
N VAL A 35 5.27 14.04 3.38
CA VAL A 35 4.17 14.75 2.73
C VAL A 35 3.26 15.28 3.84
N GLY A 36 3.16 16.61 3.97
CA GLY A 36 2.41 17.23 5.05
C GLY A 36 2.94 16.91 6.45
N GLY A 37 4.25 16.68 6.59
CA GLY A 37 4.92 16.36 7.86
C GLY A 37 4.92 14.87 8.23
N TYR A 38 4.33 14.01 7.43
CA TYR A 38 4.21 12.57 7.70
C TYR A 38 4.80 11.72 6.57
N ALA A 39 5.21 10.49 6.88
CA ALA A 39 5.57 9.54 5.84
C ALA A 39 4.36 9.30 4.91
N PRO A 40 4.55 9.33 3.58
CA PRO A 40 3.44 9.15 2.65
C PRO A 40 2.83 7.74 2.75
N VAL A 41 1.51 7.67 2.61
CA VAL A 41 0.78 6.39 2.56
C VAL A 41 -0.02 6.34 1.26
N PRO A 42 0.18 5.32 0.41
CA PRO A 42 1.26 4.34 0.48
C PRO A 42 2.65 4.98 0.30
N PHE A 43 3.68 4.33 0.84
CA PHE A 43 5.06 4.76 0.62
C PHE A 43 5.51 4.32 -0.78
N PRO A 44 6.26 5.14 -1.54
CA PRO A 44 6.74 4.74 -2.86
C PRO A 44 7.64 3.50 -2.77
N ILE A 45 7.35 2.50 -3.62
CA ILE A 45 8.03 1.19 -3.61
C ILE A 45 9.40 1.29 -4.27
N ASN A 46 9.54 2.17 -5.25
CA ASN A 46 10.78 2.34 -5.99
C ASN A 46 11.07 3.82 -6.29
N THR A 47 12.32 4.09 -6.61
CA THR A 47 12.83 5.44 -6.88
C THR A 47 12.18 6.09 -8.11
N GLN A 48 11.77 5.29 -9.10
CA GLN A 48 11.17 5.76 -10.35
C GLN A 48 9.75 6.34 -10.16
N GLN A 49 9.15 6.12 -9.00
CA GLN A 49 7.86 6.74 -8.64
C GLN A 49 8.02 8.19 -8.17
N ILE A 50 9.23 8.73 -8.16
CA ILE A 50 9.51 10.05 -7.60
C ILE A 50 10.23 10.90 -8.65
N TYR A 51 9.76 12.14 -8.81
CA TYR A 51 10.49 13.20 -9.49
C TYR A 51 11.04 14.18 -8.47
N ILE A 52 12.36 14.45 -8.55
CA ILE A 52 13.05 15.43 -7.71
C ILE A 52 13.81 16.41 -8.58
N SER A 53 13.68 17.68 -8.25
CA SER A 53 14.52 18.75 -8.77
C SER A 53 15.31 19.39 -7.64
N VAL A 54 16.61 19.59 -7.84
CA VAL A 54 17.49 20.34 -6.94
C VAL A 54 18.04 21.52 -7.74
N ASN A 55 17.79 22.73 -7.26
CA ASN A 55 18.19 23.98 -7.92
C ASN A 55 17.78 24.06 -9.40
N GLY A 56 16.57 23.54 -9.73
CA GLY A 56 16.03 23.49 -11.09
C GLY A 56 16.55 22.35 -11.96
N VAL A 57 17.47 21.51 -11.46
CA VAL A 57 18.02 20.36 -12.18
C VAL A 57 17.31 19.08 -11.74
N LEU A 58 16.72 18.37 -12.69
CA LEU A 58 16.11 17.08 -12.45
C LEU A 58 17.18 16.06 -12.00
N GLN A 59 16.91 15.37 -10.92
CA GLN A 59 17.78 14.32 -10.38
C GLN A 59 17.38 12.97 -10.96
N GLU A 60 18.38 12.19 -11.37
CA GLU A 60 18.15 10.83 -11.88
C GLU A 60 17.66 9.89 -10.75
N PRO A 61 16.56 9.17 -10.96
CA PRO A 61 16.14 8.13 -10.01
C PRO A 61 16.97 6.86 -10.22
N ASP A 62 18.08 6.73 -9.48
CA ASP A 62 19.00 5.61 -9.57
C ASP A 62 18.95 4.71 -8.32
N PRO A 63 18.31 3.51 -8.38
CA PRO A 63 18.24 2.59 -7.25
C PRO A 63 19.60 2.13 -6.72
N THR A 64 20.67 2.21 -7.53
CA THR A 64 22.02 1.85 -7.11
C THR A 64 22.65 2.93 -6.23
N GLY A 65 22.22 4.19 -6.40
CA GLY A 65 22.73 5.35 -5.69
C GLY A 65 24.05 5.88 -6.22
N SER A 66 24.44 5.52 -7.44
CA SER A 66 25.66 6.01 -8.12
C SER A 66 25.47 7.40 -8.71
N ALA A 67 24.22 7.76 -9.08
CA ALA A 67 23.82 9.04 -9.63
C ALA A 67 22.56 9.57 -8.95
N GLY A 68 22.24 10.83 -9.15
CA GLY A 68 21.01 11.50 -8.69
C GLY A 68 20.59 11.14 -7.27
N PHE A 69 19.57 10.29 -7.13
CA PHE A 69 19.08 9.87 -5.80
C PHE A 69 18.51 8.44 -5.81
N LYS A 70 18.43 7.86 -4.61
CA LYS A 70 17.73 6.61 -4.33
C LYS A 70 16.80 6.74 -3.12
N LEU A 71 15.93 5.74 -2.93
CA LEU A 71 15.24 5.51 -1.67
C LEU A 71 16.03 4.55 -0.79
N SER A 72 16.09 4.83 0.51
CA SER A 72 16.66 3.95 1.52
C SER A 72 15.82 4.02 2.80
N GLY A 73 15.09 2.95 3.09
CA GLY A 73 14.06 2.99 4.13
C GLY A 73 13.03 4.09 3.82
N SER A 74 12.81 5.00 4.77
CA SER A 74 11.89 6.14 4.62
C SER A 74 12.59 7.43 4.14
N ASN A 75 13.80 7.33 3.59
CA ASN A 75 14.61 8.49 3.21
C ASN A 75 14.87 8.56 1.71
N ILE A 76 14.96 9.80 1.22
CA ILE A 76 15.64 10.15 -0.04
C ILE A 76 17.13 10.25 0.26
N VAL A 77 17.96 9.58 -0.53
CA VAL A 77 19.43 9.64 -0.39
C VAL A 77 20.02 10.08 -1.72
N PHE A 78 20.63 11.27 -1.73
CA PHE A 78 21.33 11.81 -2.89
C PHE A 78 22.72 11.19 -3.03
N SER A 79 23.19 10.99 -4.27
CA SER A 79 24.55 10.55 -4.55
C SER A 79 25.60 11.60 -4.21
N SER A 80 25.22 12.89 -4.26
CA SER A 80 26.04 14.03 -3.82
C SER A 80 25.20 14.95 -2.96
N ALA A 81 25.79 15.48 -1.89
CA ALA A 81 25.10 16.37 -0.95
C ALA A 81 24.68 17.67 -1.64
N PRO A 82 23.38 18.04 -1.60
CA PRO A 82 22.93 19.33 -2.11
C PRO A 82 23.55 20.49 -1.35
N ALA A 83 24.01 21.52 -2.08
CA ALA A 83 24.64 22.68 -1.47
C ALA A 83 23.62 23.54 -0.70
N ASN A 84 24.11 24.25 0.32
CA ASN A 84 23.31 25.23 1.04
C ASN A 84 22.74 26.28 0.06
N GLY A 85 21.47 26.61 0.23
CA GLY A 85 20.73 27.55 -0.62
C GLY A 85 20.21 27.00 -1.95
N HIS A 86 20.45 25.73 -2.27
CA HIS A 86 19.79 25.08 -3.38
C HIS A 86 18.29 24.88 -3.07
N ALA A 87 17.43 25.21 -4.04
CA ALA A 87 16.01 24.97 -3.95
C ALA A 87 15.69 23.45 -4.13
N PHE A 88 14.63 23.00 -3.51
CA PHE A 88 14.11 21.64 -3.65
C PHE A 88 12.67 21.66 -4.16
N PHE A 89 12.36 20.74 -5.04
CA PHE A 89 11.00 20.39 -5.40
C PHE A 89 10.92 18.89 -5.67
N GLY A 90 9.90 18.23 -5.11
CA GLY A 90 9.70 16.81 -5.32
C GLY A 90 8.24 16.42 -5.39
N VAL A 91 7.94 15.42 -6.23
CA VAL A 91 6.60 14.86 -6.42
C VAL A 91 6.68 13.36 -6.42
N ILE A 92 5.84 12.71 -5.63
CA ILE A 92 5.55 11.28 -5.75
C ILE A 92 4.49 11.16 -6.82
N LEU A 93 4.80 10.42 -7.88
CA LEU A 93 3.83 10.07 -8.89
C LEU A 93 2.93 8.99 -8.33
N SER A 94 1.63 9.20 -8.40
CA SER A 94 0.70 8.09 -8.22
C SER A 94 0.87 7.16 -9.42
N GLY A 95 1.77 6.20 -9.29
CA GLY A 95 1.71 5.01 -10.12
C GLY A 95 0.32 4.43 -9.92
N ALA A 96 -0.30 3.89 -10.97
CA ALA A 96 -1.26 2.85 -10.73
C ALA A 96 -0.52 1.85 -9.83
N ASP A 97 -0.80 1.88 -8.53
CA ASP A 97 -0.54 0.71 -7.74
C ASP A 97 -1.26 -0.39 -8.51
N TYR A 98 -0.50 -1.20 -9.20
CA TYR A 98 -0.91 -2.55 -9.31
C TYR A 98 -1.06 -2.97 -7.85
N VAL A 99 -2.26 -2.83 -7.33
CA VAL A 99 -2.70 -3.76 -6.34
C VAL A 99 -2.50 -5.09 -7.05
N THR A 100 -1.33 -5.67 -6.90
CA THR A 100 -1.19 -7.09 -6.91
C THR A 100 -2.04 -7.47 -5.69
N VAL A 101 -3.35 -7.45 -5.88
CA VAL A 101 -4.21 -8.34 -5.13
C VAL A 101 -3.48 -9.63 -5.37
N GLY A 102 -2.73 -10.09 -4.37
CA GLY A 102 -2.19 -11.42 -4.42
C GLY A 102 -3.37 -12.20 -4.92
N THR A 103 -3.27 -12.80 -6.12
CA THR A 103 -4.39 -13.43 -6.81
C THR A 103 -4.95 -14.58 -5.97
N GLU A 104 -4.40 -14.75 -4.78
CA GLU A 104 -4.73 -15.78 -3.82
C GLU A 104 -5.07 -15.16 -2.46
N PHE A 105 -6.29 -15.35 -2.04
CA PHE A 105 -6.66 -15.09 -0.66
C PHE A 105 -6.05 -16.19 0.23
N PRO A 106 -5.53 -15.86 1.43
CA PRO A 106 -5.09 -16.88 2.38
C PRO A 106 -6.25 -17.83 2.66
N ALA A 107 -5.96 -19.07 3.03
CA ALA A 107 -7.03 -20.07 3.26
C ALA A 107 -8.05 -19.60 4.30
N GLY A 108 -7.61 -18.94 5.36
CA GLY A 108 -8.48 -18.51 6.46
C GLY A 108 -8.96 -19.66 7.33
N SER A 109 -9.98 -19.39 8.17
CA SER A 109 -10.67 -20.37 9.03
C SER A 109 -12.09 -19.90 9.33
N ALA A 110 -12.87 -20.71 10.01
CA ALA A 110 -14.22 -20.32 10.42
C ALA A 110 -14.23 -19.10 11.38
N THR A 111 -13.23 -18.96 12.23
CA THR A 111 -13.10 -17.85 13.19
C THR A 111 -12.31 -16.65 12.65
N ALA A 112 -11.65 -16.81 11.50
CA ALA A 112 -10.89 -15.77 10.82
C ALA A 112 -10.96 -16.03 9.30
N PRO A 113 -12.12 -15.80 8.65
CA PRO A 113 -12.31 -16.05 7.23
C PRO A 113 -11.44 -15.10 6.39
N SER A 114 -11.09 -15.54 5.18
CA SER A 114 -10.24 -14.78 4.26
C SER A 114 -10.92 -13.54 3.70
N ILE A 115 -12.25 -13.58 3.60
CA ILE A 115 -13.09 -12.47 3.16
C ILE A 115 -14.09 -12.20 4.27
N THR A 116 -13.99 -11.01 4.88
CA THR A 116 -14.80 -10.57 6.02
C THR A 116 -15.44 -9.22 5.78
N PHE A 117 -16.30 -8.81 6.68
CA PHE A 117 -16.88 -7.46 6.71
C PHE A 117 -16.11 -6.59 7.71
N GLY A 118 -15.89 -5.32 7.41
CA GLY A 118 -14.96 -4.44 8.12
C GLY A 118 -15.13 -4.32 9.64
N THR A 119 -16.31 -4.58 10.18
CA THR A 119 -16.59 -4.55 11.63
C THR A 119 -16.92 -5.94 12.20
N ASP A 120 -16.90 -6.98 11.36
CA ASP A 120 -17.27 -8.34 11.71
C ASP A 120 -16.21 -9.28 11.12
N SER A 121 -15.20 -9.59 11.93
CA SER A 121 -14.01 -10.33 11.50
C SER A 121 -14.17 -11.85 11.50
N ASP A 122 -15.31 -12.37 11.95
CA ASP A 122 -15.59 -13.80 12.06
C ASP A 122 -16.82 -14.26 11.28
N THR A 123 -17.35 -13.36 10.42
CA THR A 123 -18.38 -13.68 9.41
C THR A 123 -17.82 -13.47 8.01
N GLY A 124 -17.94 -14.49 7.14
CA GLY A 124 -17.40 -14.39 5.79
C GLY A 124 -17.18 -15.71 5.08
N MET A 125 -16.18 -15.73 4.19
CA MET A 125 -15.83 -16.90 3.37
C MET A 125 -14.37 -17.29 3.55
N TYR A 126 -14.06 -18.58 3.49
CA TYR A 126 -12.71 -19.12 3.61
C TYR A 126 -12.55 -20.46 2.87
N SER A 127 -11.31 -20.90 2.63
CA SER A 127 -11.02 -22.19 2.03
C SER A 127 -10.92 -23.27 3.12
N VAL A 128 -11.82 -24.21 3.12
CA VAL A 128 -11.79 -25.35 4.08
C VAL A 128 -10.68 -26.32 3.70
N THR A 129 -10.67 -26.72 2.44
CA THR A 129 -9.66 -27.57 1.79
C THR A 129 -9.61 -27.23 0.31
N ALA A 130 -8.67 -27.81 -0.43
CA ALA A 130 -8.66 -27.69 -1.90
C ALA A 130 -10.03 -28.10 -2.49
N GLY A 131 -10.64 -27.20 -3.28
CA GLY A 131 -11.92 -27.43 -3.91
C GLY A 131 -13.16 -27.25 -3.02
N THR A 132 -13.00 -26.84 -1.75
CA THR A 132 -14.12 -26.62 -0.83
C THR A 132 -14.06 -25.22 -0.21
N MET A 133 -15.11 -24.45 -0.43
CA MET A 133 -15.31 -23.13 0.16
C MET A 133 -16.23 -23.24 1.40
N GLY A 134 -15.83 -22.63 2.50
CA GLY A 134 -16.63 -22.53 3.73
C GLY A 134 -17.22 -21.14 3.88
N PHE A 135 -18.43 -21.08 4.42
CA PHE A 135 -19.10 -19.86 4.83
C PHE A 135 -19.32 -19.90 6.34
N THR A 136 -18.98 -18.82 7.00
CA THR A 136 -19.05 -18.71 8.44
C THR A 136 -19.88 -17.50 8.86
N SER A 137 -20.50 -17.61 9.99
CA SER A 137 -21.20 -16.51 10.67
C SER A 137 -20.90 -16.61 12.15
N ASN A 138 -20.42 -15.53 12.73
CA ASN A 138 -20.11 -15.45 14.17
C ASN A 138 -19.08 -16.54 14.59
N GLY A 139 -18.06 -16.77 13.74
CA GLY A 139 -17.01 -17.76 13.98
C GLY A 139 -17.42 -19.23 13.82
N VAL A 140 -18.67 -19.50 13.38
CA VAL A 140 -19.18 -20.86 13.21
C VAL A 140 -19.47 -21.12 11.74
N GLN A 141 -18.86 -22.18 11.20
CA GLN A 141 -19.15 -22.63 9.83
C GLN A 141 -20.64 -22.97 9.68
N THR A 142 -21.31 -22.31 8.76
CA THR A 142 -22.75 -22.50 8.51
C THR A 142 -23.02 -23.47 7.37
N PHE A 143 -22.23 -23.39 6.30
CA PHE A 143 -22.32 -24.31 5.16
C PHE A 143 -20.99 -24.36 4.40
N THR A 144 -20.87 -25.34 3.52
CA THR A 144 -19.78 -25.48 2.55
C THR A 144 -20.32 -25.66 1.14
N LEU A 145 -19.52 -25.23 0.18
CA LEU A 145 -19.70 -25.47 -1.24
C LEU A 145 -18.49 -26.24 -1.76
N ASP A 146 -18.71 -27.40 -2.34
CA ASP A 146 -17.72 -28.18 -3.08
C ASP A 146 -18.19 -28.40 -4.54
N GLY A 147 -17.38 -29.10 -5.35
CA GLY A 147 -17.67 -29.28 -6.76
C GLY A 147 -19.01 -29.98 -7.07
N ASP A 148 -19.60 -30.68 -6.11
CA ASP A 148 -20.77 -31.51 -6.29
C ASP A 148 -21.97 -31.10 -5.43
N ALA A 149 -21.77 -30.37 -4.34
CA ALA A 149 -22.83 -30.15 -3.38
C ALA A 149 -22.69 -28.85 -2.56
N PHE A 150 -23.82 -28.34 -2.18
CA PHE A 150 -24.01 -27.35 -1.14
C PHE A 150 -24.43 -28.05 0.14
N ARG A 151 -23.61 -27.99 1.20
CA ARG A 151 -23.80 -28.75 2.44
C ARG A 151 -23.99 -27.81 3.62
N PHE A 152 -25.10 -27.95 4.32
CA PHE A 152 -25.27 -27.29 5.61
C PHE A 152 -24.53 -28.05 6.71
N ASN A 153 -24.01 -27.34 7.69
CA ASN A 153 -23.49 -27.95 8.91
C ASN A 153 -24.65 -28.62 9.66
N ASP A 154 -24.51 -29.89 10.03
CA ASP A 154 -25.59 -30.80 10.52
C ASP A 154 -26.41 -30.30 11.71
N ASN A 155 -26.04 -29.18 12.32
CA ASN A 155 -26.76 -28.55 13.45
C ASN A 155 -27.63 -27.36 13.06
N LYS A 156 -27.80 -27.04 11.79
CA LYS A 156 -28.62 -25.90 11.33
C LYS A 156 -29.86 -26.44 10.61
N LYS A 157 -31.03 -26.14 11.14
CA LYS A 157 -32.31 -26.38 10.48
C LYS A 157 -32.49 -25.36 9.34
N LEU A 158 -33.02 -25.82 8.22
CA LEU A 158 -33.62 -24.99 7.19
C LEU A 158 -34.81 -24.24 7.76
#